data_ffdfdeefe6f4b9632fab45c6602dc1e5
#
_entry.id   ffdfdeefe6f4b9632fab45c6602dc1e5
#
_cell.length_a   1.000
_cell.length_b   1.000
_cell.length_c   1.000
_cell.angle_alpha   90.00
_cell.angle_beta   90.00
_cell.angle_gamma   90.00
#
_symmetry.space_group_name_H-M   'P 1'
#
loop_
_entity.id
_entity.type
_entity.pdbx_description
1 polymer ?
#
loop_
_entity_poly.entity_id
_entity_poly.type
_entity_poly.pdbx_seq_one_letter_code
_entity_poly.pdbx_strand_id
1 'polypeptide(L)'
;MAAVKSLLARPAIFDFYQALIGANYAKRIFVEEWVRPASGDRVLDIGCGTGAVVPFLPDGLDITAIDISDDYIAAARARYSSRASFRVGDAADSAVDLGGGFDVAYAFGVFHHLPDSVALRLLEGALRHLRPGGRFISIDPTLIAGQSWLSRFIVTNDRGQYIRSPEEFSDLFGLYTPEIEVRTNLLRIPFAQALMSFAKP
;
A
#
# COMPACT_ATOMS: atom_id res chain seq x y z
N MET A 1 1.98 -10.96 23.05
CA MET A 1 1.61 -10.25 21.80
C MET A 1 2.20 -8.83 21.71
N ALA A 2 2.15 -7.99 22.76
CA ALA A 2 2.74 -6.65 22.73
C ALA A 2 4.24 -6.63 22.40
N ALA A 3 5.04 -7.53 22.98
CA ALA A 3 6.48 -7.62 22.72
C ALA A 3 6.83 -7.99 21.26
N VAL A 4 6.04 -8.82 20.59
CA VAL A 4 6.23 -9.16 19.18
C VAL A 4 5.89 -7.97 18.29
N LYS A 5 4.82 -7.24 18.61
CA LYS A 5 4.44 -6.02 17.87
C LYS A 5 5.52 -4.93 17.98
N SER A 6 6.14 -4.75 19.16
CA SER A 6 7.24 -3.79 19.33
C SER A 6 8.53 -4.22 18.61
N LEU A 7 8.82 -5.52 18.53
CA LEU A 7 9.98 -6.04 17.83
C LEU A 7 9.84 -5.85 16.31
N LEU A 8 8.65 -6.09 15.78
CA LEU A 8 8.32 -5.86 14.35
C LEU A 8 8.23 -4.37 13.98
N ALA A 9 8.28 -3.44 14.95
CA ALA A 9 8.39 -2.02 14.67
C ALA A 9 9.79 -1.62 14.14
N ARG A 10 10.81 -2.49 14.31
CA ARG A 10 12.15 -2.24 13.78
C ARG A 10 12.18 -2.57 12.27
N PRO A 11 12.62 -1.64 11.40
CA PRO A 11 12.58 -1.80 9.94
C PRO A 11 13.17 -3.13 9.44
N ALA A 12 14.36 -3.49 9.89
CA ALA A 12 15.04 -4.70 9.44
C ALA A 12 14.31 -6.01 9.84
N ILE A 13 13.70 -6.05 11.01
CA ILE A 13 12.95 -7.23 11.50
C ILE A 13 11.64 -7.35 10.72
N PHE A 14 11.00 -6.22 10.45
CA PHE A 14 9.78 -6.18 9.64
C PHE A 14 10.04 -6.66 8.22
N ASP A 15 11.09 -6.17 7.57
CA ASP A 15 11.47 -6.59 6.21
C ASP A 15 11.82 -8.08 6.15
N PHE A 16 12.53 -8.60 7.16
CA PHE A 16 12.85 -10.03 7.24
C PHE A 16 11.58 -10.89 7.39
N TYR A 17 10.66 -10.49 8.27
CA TYR A 17 9.38 -11.18 8.44
C TYR A 17 8.57 -11.18 7.13
N GLN A 18 8.48 -10.04 6.46
CA GLN A 18 7.81 -9.88 5.17
C GLN A 18 8.41 -10.82 4.11
N ALA A 19 9.73 -10.92 4.04
CA ALA A 19 10.40 -11.83 3.10
C ALA A 19 10.08 -13.30 3.41
N LEU A 20 10.04 -13.68 4.69
CA LEU A 20 9.76 -15.04 5.13
C LEU A 20 8.35 -15.51 4.74
N ILE A 21 7.34 -14.65 4.89
CA ILE A 21 5.95 -14.96 4.52
C ILE A 21 5.68 -14.85 3.01
N GLY A 22 6.69 -14.51 2.20
CA GLY A 22 6.58 -14.45 0.75
C GLY A 22 6.07 -13.11 0.21
N ALA A 23 6.10 -12.03 0.99
CA ALA A 23 5.62 -10.71 0.57
C ALA A 23 6.37 -10.14 -0.66
N ASN A 24 7.59 -10.61 -0.95
CA ASN A 24 8.29 -10.22 -2.17
C ASN A 24 7.58 -10.71 -3.44
N TYR A 25 6.97 -11.90 -3.40
CA TYR A 25 6.15 -12.38 -4.50
C TYR A 25 4.90 -11.49 -4.67
N ALA A 26 4.20 -11.19 -3.56
CA ALA A 26 3.04 -10.29 -3.59
C ALA A 26 3.38 -8.90 -4.15
N LYS A 27 4.52 -8.30 -3.74
CA LYS A 27 4.97 -7.00 -4.24
C LYS A 27 5.26 -7.04 -5.74
N ARG A 28 5.92 -8.10 -6.22
CA ARG A 28 6.18 -8.27 -7.65
C ARG A 28 4.89 -8.37 -8.45
N ILE A 29 3.97 -9.26 -8.07
CA ILE A 29 2.66 -9.41 -8.73
C ILE A 29 1.87 -8.10 -8.68
N PHE A 30 1.86 -7.41 -7.53
CA PHE A 30 1.23 -6.11 -7.38
C PHE A 30 1.75 -5.09 -8.40
N VAL A 31 3.07 -5.02 -8.59
CA VAL A 31 3.67 -4.11 -9.57
C VAL A 31 3.38 -4.57 -11.01
N GLU A 32 3.59 -5.85 -11.32
CA GLU A 32 3.51 -6.38 -12.70
C GLU A 32 2.07 -6.45 -13.24
N GLU A 33 1.10 -6.82 -12.39
CA GLU A 33 -0.28 -7.04 -12.83
C GLU A 33 -1.21 -5.84 -12.56
N TRP A 34 -0.92 -5.02 -11.54
CA TRP A 34 -1.83 -3.97 -11.06
C TRP A 34 -1.27 -2.55 -11.24
N VAL A 35 -0.12 -2.24 -10.65
CA VAL A 35 0.48 -0.90 -10.81
C VAL A 35 0.88 -0.65 -12.25
N ARG A 36 1.55 -1.61 -12.91
CA ARG A 36 1.95 -1.59 -14.32
C ARG A 36 2.42 -0.21 -14.80
N PRO A 37 3.43 0.37 -14.17
CA PRO A 37 3.91 1.68 -14.58
C PRO A 37 4.63 1.57 -15.92
N ALA A 38 4.44 2.52 -16.81
CA ALA A 38 5.17 2.64 -18.06
C ALA A 38 6.48 3.42 -17.86
N SER A 39 7.46 3.20 -18.72
CA SER A 39 8.71 3.97 -18.67
C SER A 39 8.43 5.46 -18.83
N GLY A 40 9.00 6.27 -17.94
CA GLY A 40 8.78 7.70 -17.88
C GLY A 40 7.59 8.14 -17.02
N ASP A 41 6.80 7.20 -16.49
CA ASP A 41 5.69 7.54 -15.59
C ASP A 41 6.20 8.19 -14.31
N ARG A 42 5.41 9.14 -13.83
CA ARG A 42 5.52 9.69 -12.47
C ARG A 42 4.68 8.86 -11.52
N VAL A 43 5.34 8.27 -10.53
CA VAL A 43 4.75 7.30 -9.59
C VAL A 43 4.75 7.85 -8.17
N LEU A 44 3.62 7.72 -7.48
CA LEU A 44 3.48 8.09 -6.07
C LEU A 44 3.27 6.84 -5.21
N ASP A 45 4.23 6.57 -4.31
CA ASP A 45 4.16 5.49 -3.30
C ASP A 45 3.66 6.06 -1.97
N ILE A 46 2.44 5.72 -1.57
CA ILE A 46 1.80 6.23 -0.35
C ILE A 46 1.91 5.20 0.77
N GLY A 47 2.47 5.63 1.91
CA GLY A 47 2.77 4.72 3.02
C GLY A 47 3.90 3.75 2.65
N CYS A 48 4.95 4.28 2.03
CA CYS A 48 6.03 3.50 1.42
C CYS A 48 6.85 2.67 2.42
N GLY A 49 6.73 2.95 3.72
CA GLY A 49 7.52 2.29 4.75
C GLY A 49 9.03 2.39 4.48
N THR A 50 9.70 1.26 4.49
CA THR A 50 11.15 1.13 4.20
C THR A 50 11.49 1.15 2.70
N GLY A 51 10.54 1.50 1.83
CA GLY A 51 10.69 1.47 0.37
C GLY A 51 10.66 0.06 -0.23
N ALA A 52 9.98 -0.87 0.45
CA ALA A 52 10.05 -2.30 0.12
C ALA A 52 9.41 -2.68 -1.23
N VAL A 53 8.66 -1.80 -1.88
CA VAL A 53 8.10 -2.00 -3.23
C VAL A 53 9.07 -1.51 -4.31
N VAL A 54 9.90 -0.51 -4.02
CA VAL A 54 10.82 0.14 -4.98
C VAL A 54 11.68 -0.85 -5.79
N PRO A 55 12.25 -1.92 -5.21
CA PRO A 55 13.04 -2.90 -5.98
C PRO A 55 12.29 -3.65 -7.08
N PHE A 56 10.97 -3.66 -7.03
CA PHE A 56 10.11 -4.35 -8.00
C PHE A 56 9.62 -3.42 -9.11
N LEU A 57 9.75 -2.11 -8.93
CA LEU A 57 9.42 -1.12 -9.96
C LEU A 57 10.48 -1.15 -11.08
N PRO A 58 10.08 -1.00 -12.36
CA PRO A 58 11.04 -0.89 -13.46
C PRO A 58 11.91 0.37 -13.35
N ASP A 59 12.99 0.40 -14.09
CA ASP A 59 13.83 1.58 -14.21
C ASP A 59 13.18 2.67 -15.06
N GLY A 60 13.65 3.91 -14.94
CA GLY A 60 13.18 5.04 -15.78
C GLY A 60 11.88 5.68 -15.29
N LEU A 61 11.48 5.47 -14.04
CA LEU A 61 10.33 6.12 -13.39
C LEU A 61 10.78 7.35 -12.58
N ASP A 62 9.91 8.36 -12.48
CA ASP A 62 10.02 9.45 -11.51
C ASP A 62 9.20 9.09 -10.26
N ILE A 63 9.87 8.54 -9.23
CA ILE A 63 9.20 8.00 -8.04
C ILE A 63 9.28 8.99 -6.88
N THR A 64 8.12 9.41 -6.39
CA THR A 64 7.96 10.10 -5.10
C THR A 64 7.31 9.15 -4.11
N ALA A 65 7.89 9.01 -2.93
CA ALA A 65 7.42 8.11 -1.88
C ALA A 65 7.23 8.88 -0.57
N ILE A 66 6.12 8.63 0.14
CA ILE A 66 5.78 9.32 1.38
C ILE A 66 5.37 8.32 2.47
N ASP A 67 5.83 8.57 3.70
CA ASP A 67 5.42 7.85 4.91
C ASP A 67 5.45 8.80 6.11
N ILE A 68 4.63 8.53 7.13
CA ILE A 68 4.58 9.33 8.36
C ILE A 68 5.77 9.07 9.28
N SER A 69 6.48 7.96 9.10
CA SER A 69 7.57 7.51 9.98
C SER A 69 8.93 8.01 9.50
N ASP A 70 9.55 8.87 10.30
CA ASP A 70 10.94 9.31 10.08
C ASP A 70 11.92 8.14 9.98
N ASP A 71 11.78 7.12 10.85
CA ASP A 71 12.66 5.95 10.88
C ASP A 71 12.55 5.11 9.60
N TYR A 72 11.32 4.93 9.09
CA TYR A 72 11.10 4.21 7.84
C TYR A 72 11.66 4.99 6.66
N ILE A 73 11.42 6.28 6.59
CA ILE A 73 11.96 7.14 5.52
C ILE A 73 13.48 7.19 5.57
N ALA A 74 14.10 7.25 6.75
CA ALA A 74 15.56 7.19 6.88
C ALA A 74 16.11 5.86 6.33
N ALA A 75 15.47 4.72 6.66
CA ALA A 75 15.84 3.42 6.13
C ALA A 75 15.65 3.30 4.61
N ALA A 76 14.55 3.86 4.09
CA ALA A 76 14.25 3.87 2.65
C ALA A 76 15.28 4.71 1.87
N ARG A 77 15.60 5.90 2.36
CA ARG A 77 16.65 6.78 1.77
C ARG A 77 18.01 6.12 1.73
N ALA A 78 18.42 5.44 2.81
CA ALA A 78 19.69 4.75 2.89
C ALA A 78 19.83 3.65 1.82
N ARG A 79 18.71 3.05 1.38
CA ARG A 79 18.70 1.92 0.45
C ARG A 79 18.43 2.32 -0.99
N TYR A 80 17.54 3.31 -1.20
CA TYR A 80 16.90 3.55 -2.50
C TYR A 80 16.89 5.01 -2.95
N SER A 81 17.70 5.91 -2.35
CA SER A 81 17.76 7.32 -2.72
C SER A 81 18.17 7.59 -4.18
N SER A 82 18.82 6.63 -4.84
CA SER A 82 19.13 6.69 -6.27
C SER A 82 17.94 6.32 -7.17
N ARG A 83 16.87 5.75 -6.60
CA ARG A 83 15.70 5.24 -7.32
C ARG A 83 14.44 6.09 -7.08
N ALA A 84 14.33 6.73 -5.92
CA ALA A 84 13.11 7.44 -5.50
C ALA A 84 13.43 8.64 -4.59
N SER A 85 12.56 9.63 -4.62
CA SER A 85 12.52 10.75 -3.68
C SER A 85 11.62 10.41 -2.51
N PHE A 86 12.16 10.37 -1.29
CA PHE A 86 11.43 9.99 -0.08
C PHE A 86 11.10 11.21 0.77
N ARG A 87 9.85 11.33 1.24
CA ARG A 87 9.34 12.43 2.07
C ARG A 87 8.70 11.89 3.35
N VAL A 88 8.92 12.59 4.47
CA VAL A 88 8.16 12.37 5.70
C VAL A 88 6.90 13.23 5.64
N GLY A 89 5.74 12.64 5.88
CA GLY A 89 4.48 13.37 5.92
C GLY A 89 3.26 12.45 5.94
N ASP A 90 2.12 13.05 6.25
CA ASP A 90 0.83 12.37 6.21
C ASP A 90 0.15 12.62 4.85
N ALA A 91 0.03 11.57 4.03
CA ALA A 91 -0.64 11.67 2.73
C ALA A 91 -2.15 11.93 2.82
N ALA A 92 -2.76 11.75 4.00
CA ALA A 92 -4.16 12.14 4.26
C ALA A 92 -4.31 13.63 4.64
N ASP A 93 -3.22 14.35 4.86
CA ASP A 93 -3.25 15.78 5.12
C ASP A 93 -3.40 16.56 3.81
N SER A 94 -4.44 17.37 3.71
CA SER A 94 -4.70 18.21 2.54
C SER A 94 -3.67 19.30 2.30
N ALA A 95 -2.87 19.66 3.32
CA ALA A 95 -1.80 20.65 3.22
C ALA A 95 -0.50 20.08 2.62
N VAL A 96 -0.37 18.77 2.51
CA VAL A 96 0.81 18.13 1.91
C VAL A 96 0.76 18.30 0.40
N ASP A 97 1.73 19.02 -0.14
CA ASP A 97 1.92 19.15 -1.59
C ASP A 97 3.03 18.22 -2.07
N LEU A 98 2.67 17.25 -2.88
CA LEU A 98 3.58 16.29 -3.52
C LEU A 98 3.90 16.66 -4.98
N GLY A 99 3.46 17.82 -5.45
CA GLY A 99 3.73 18.35 -6.78
C GLY A 99 2.76 17.91 -7.87
N GLY A 100 1.84 16.98 -7.59
CA GLY A 100 0.76 16.56 -8.52
C GLY A 100 1.22 15.97 -9.87
N GLY A 101 0.26 15.66 -10.73
CA GLY A 101 0.51 15.18 -12.09
C GLY A 101 1.09 13.76 -12.17
N PHE A 102 0.86 12.92 -11.16
CA PHE A 102 1.28 11.53 -11.19
C PHE A 102 0.41 10.70 -12.14
N ASP A 103 1.04 9.80 -12.88
CA ASP A 103 0.38 8.85 -13.78
C ASP A 103 -0.29 7.73 -12.99
N VAL A 104 0.42 7.24 -11.97
CA VAL A 104 -0.07 6.21 -11.06
C VAL A 104 0.35 6.51 -9.63
N ALA A 105 -0.58 6.32 -8.70
CA ALA A 105 -0.30 6.29 -7.27
C ALA A 105 -0.65 4.91 -6.72
N TYR A 106 0.04 4.45 -5.69
CA TYR A 106 -0.31 3.20 -5.05
C TYR A 106 -0.08 3.23 -3.53
N ALA A 107 -0.76 2.32 -2.83
CA ALA A 107 -0.56 2.04 -1.41
C ALA A 107 -0.47 0.53 -1.20
N PHE A 108 0.58 0.05 -0.55
CA PHE A 108 0.78 -1.37 -0.25
C PHE A 108 0.62 -1.64 1.24
N GLY A 109 -0.54 -2.14 1.66
CA GLY A 109 -0.83 -2.48 3.05
C GLY A 109 -0.99 -1.26 3.95
N VAL A 110 -1.82 -0.29 3.58
CA VAL A 110 -1.99 0.99 4.28
C VAL A 110 -3.38 1.14 4.88
N PHE A 111 -4.44 0.88 4.11
CA PHE A 111 -5.81 1.17 4.55
C PHE A 111 -6.26 0.40 5.79
N HIS A 112 -5.73 -0.81 6.00
CA HIS A 112 -6.05 -1.60 7.19
C HIS A 112 -5.46 -1.03 8.50
N HIS A 113 -4.65 0.01 8.43
CA HIS A 113 -4.18 0.78 9.59
C HIS A 113 -5.05 2.02 9.87
N LEU A 114 -5.95 2.39 8.97
CA LEU A 114 -6.65 3.67 8.98
C LEU A 114 -8.14 3.51 9.30
N PRO A 115 -8.69 4.31 10.23
CA PRO A 115 -10.14 4.43 10.39
C PRO A 115 -10.76 5.04 9.11
N ASP A 116 -12.06 4.79 8.89
CA ASP A 116 -12.78 5.13 7.66
C ASP A 116 -12.57 6.58 7.21
N SER A 117 -12.69 7.52 8.14
CA SER A 117 -12.53 8.94 7.81
C SER A 117 -11.12 9.32 7.35
N VAL A 118 -10.09 8.61 7.83
CA VAL A 118 -8.69 8.83 7.40
C VAL A 118 -8.45 8.11 6.08
N ALA A 119 -8.99 6.90 5.91
CA ALA A 119 -8.89 6.14 4.67
C ALA A 119 -9.50 6.92 3.49
N LEU A 120 -10.67 7.53 3.68
CA LEU A 120 -11.29 8.41 2.67
C LEU A 120 -10.41 9.61 2.33
N ARG A 121 -9.89 10.34 3.34
CA ARG A 121 -9.01 11.48 3.08
C ARG A 121 -7.72 11.08 2.36
N LEU A 122 -7.16 9.90 2.67
CA LEU A 122 -5.97 9.39 1.98
C LEU A 122 -6.28 9.10 0.51
N LEU A 123 -7.41 8.44 0.21
CA LEU A 123 -7.85 8.22 -1.16
C LEU A 123 -8.05 9.55 -1.91
N GLU A 124 -8.75 10.51 -1.31
CA GLU A 124 -8.95 11.85 -1.89
C GLU A 124 -7.62 12.55 -2.14
N GLY A 125 -6.68 12.47 -1.20
CA GLY A 125 -5.32 12.98 -1.36
C GLY A 125 -4.60 12.33 -2.53
N ALA A 126 -4.64 11.01 -2.63
CA ALA A 126 -4.04 10.27 -3.74
C ALA A 126 -4.61 10.71 -5.09
N LEU A 127 -5.95 10.73 -5.21
CA LEU A 127 -6.63 11.14 -6.44
C LEU A 127 -6.35 12.60 -6.81
N ARG A 128 -6.23 13.50 -5.83
CA ARG A 128 -5.90 14.91 -6.07
C ARG A 128 -4.54 15.07 -6.76
N HIS A 129 -3.55 14.29 -6.36
CA HIS A 129 -2.19 14.34 -6.90
C HIS A 129 -2.03 13.65 -8.27
N LEU A 130 -2.97 12.80 -8.68
CA LEU A 130 -2.96 12.19 -10.01
C LEU A 130 -3.28 13.24 -11.10
N ARG A 131 -2.78 13.00 -12.31
CA ARG A 131 -3.27 13.72 -13.51
C ARG A 131 -4.67 13.21 -13.92
N PRO A 132 -5.43 13.92 -14.75
CA PRO A 132 -6.64 13.39 -15.38
C PRO A 132 -6.32 12.06 -16.11
N GLY A 133 -7.15 11.04 -15.92
CA GLY A 133 -6.91 9.69 -16.42
C GLY A 133 -5.82 8.90 -15.70
N GLY A 134 -5.22 9.46 -14.65
CA GLY A 134 -4.34 8.72 -13.75
C GLY A 134 -5.11 7.73 -12.88
N ARG A 135 -4.41 6.78 -12.25
CA ARG A 135 -5.05 5.75 -11.44
C ARG A 135 -4.38 5.57 -10.09
N PHE A 136 -5.17 5.21 -9.08
CA PHE A 136 -4.69 4.81 -7.77
C PHE A 136 -4.96 3.32 -7.56
N ILE A 137 -3.98 2.59 -7.04
CA ILE A 137 -4.07 1.15 -6.78
C ILE A 137 -3.70 0.88 -5.32
N SER A 138 -4.47 0.03 -4.63
CA SER A 138 -4.07 -0.45 -3.32
C SER A 138 -4.19 -1.96 -3.18
N ILE A 139 -3.48 -2.50 -2.21
CA ILE A 139 -3.59 -3.88 -1.77
C ILE A 139 -3.60 -3.90 -0.25
N ASP A 140 -4.62 -4.53 0.32
CA ASP A 140 -4.78 -4.62 1.79
C ASP A 140 -5.30 -6.00 2.22
N PRO A 141 -5.00 -6.44 3.46
CA PRO A 141 -5.64 -7.61 4.06
C PRO A 141 -7.16 -7.48 4.04
N THR A 142 -7.86 -8.59 3.79
CA THR A 142 -9.32 -8.61 3.77
C THR A 142 -9.90 -9.86 4.42
N LEU A 143 -11.13 -9.76 4.90
CA LEU A 143 -11.92 -10.88 5.41
C LEU A 143 -12.94 -11.29 4.36
N ILE A 144 -12.97 -12.58 4.02
CA ILE A 144 -13.91 -13.11 3.02
C ILE A 144 -14.80 -14.23 3.60
N ALA A 145 -15.98 -14.40 3.03
CA ALA A 145 -16.86 -15.52 3.35
C ALA A 145 -16.17 -16.85 3.00
N GLY A 146 -16.34 -17.88 3.85
CA GLY A 146 -15.73 -19.19 3.63
C GLY A 146 -14.21 -19.26 3.87
N GLN A 147 -13.59 -18.20 4.33
CA GLN A 147 -12.17 -18.19 4.70
C GLN A 147 -11.89 -19.22 5.80
N SER A 148 -10.80 -20.01 5.64
CA SER A 148 -10.40 -20.96 6.68
C SER A 148 -10.17 -20.28 8.03
N TRP A 149 -10.41 -20.99 9.12
CA TRP A 149 -10.19 -20.45 10.47
C TRP A 149 -8.75 -19.95 10.66
N LEU A 150 -7.76 -20.64 10.08
CA LEU A 150 -6.36 -20.26 10.16
C LEU A 150 -6.09 -18.95 9.39
N SER A 151 -6.61 -18.83 8.17
CA SER A 151 -6.52 -17.61 7.38
C SER A 151 -7.18 -16.43 8.11
N ARG A 152 -8.39 -16.63 8.65
CA ARG A 152 -9.09 -15.61 9.43
C ARG A 152 -8.29 -15.20 10.66
N PHE A 153 -7.73 -16.17 11.40
CA PHE A 153 -6.89 -15.91 12.57
C PHE A 153 -5.65 -15.08 12.21
N ILE A 154 -4.95 -15.43 11.12
CA ILE A 154 -3.76 -14.70 10.69
C ILE A 154 -4.12 -13.26 10.29
N VAL A 155 -5.15 -13.09 9.47
CA VAL A 155 -5.60 -11.77 8.99
C VAL A 155 -6.03 -10.89 10.17
N THR A 156 -6.87 -11.40 11.09
CA THR A 156 -7.36 -10.61 12.24
C THR A 156 -6.28 -10.30 13.28
N ASN A 157 -5.19 -11.05 13.30
CA ASN A 157 -4.03 -10.78 14.17
C ASN A 157 -2.91 -10.01 13.45
N ASP A 158 -3.13 -9.56 12.23
CA ASP A 158 -2.23 -8.64 11.56
C ASP A 158 -2.10 -7.32 12.34
N ARG A 159 -1.15 -6.50 11.98
CA ARG A 159 -0.86 -5.23 12.69
C ARG A 159 -1.96 -4.18 12.49
N GLY A 160 -2.76 -4.31 11.44
CA GLY A 160 -3.87 -3.43 11.15
C GLY A 160 -5.04 -3.60 12.13
N GLN A 161 -5.72 -2.48 12.43
CA GLN A 161 -6.87 -2.44 13.33
C GLN A 161 -8.21 -2.33 12.59
N TYR A 162 -8.16 -2.04 11.29
CA TYR A 162 -9.32 -1.72 10.45
C TYR A 162 -9.35 -2.63 9.21
N ILE A 163 -9.35 -3.95 9.44
CA ILE A 163 -9.43 -4.92 8.37
C ILE A 163 -10.88 -5.01 7.90
N ARG A 164 -11.10 -4.75 6.63
CA ARG A 164 -12.43 -4.68 6.01
C ARG A 164 -12.65 -5.85 5.07
N SER A 165 -13.91 -6.26 4.88
CA SER A 165 -14.31 -7.14 3.79
C SER A 165 -14.32 -6.39 2.45
N PRO A 166 -14.40 -7.10 1.32
CA PRO A 166 -14.53 -6.44 0.01
C PRO A 166 -15.80 -5.57 -0.08
N GLU A 167 -16.89 -6.00 0.56
CA GLU A 167 -18.15 -5.27 0.63
C GLU A 167 -17.98 -3.98 1.44
N GLU A 168 -17.33 -4.04 2.61
CA GLU A 168 -17.03 -2.87 3.45
C GLU A 168 -16.10 -1.88 2.73
N PHE A 169 -15.12 -2.35 1.93
CA PHE A 169 -14.33 -1.47 1.07
C PHE A 169 -15.18 -0.84 -0.04
N SER A 170 -16.08 -1.61 -0.65
CA SER A 170 -17.02 -1.09 -1.67
C SER A 170 -17.96 -0.04 -1.10
N ASP A 171 -18.48 -0.25 0.10
CA ASP A 171 -19.34 0.72 0.78
C ASP A 171 -18.57 1.99 1.15
N LEU A 172 -17.37 1.84 1.72
CA LEU A 172 -16.53 2.97 2.13
C LEU A 172 -16.14 3.86 0.94
N PHE A 173 -15.74 3.24 -0.16
CA PHE A 173 -15.20 3.94 -1.34
C PHE A 173 -16.20 4.05 -2.49
N GLY A 174 -17.47 3.73 -2.29
CA GLY A 174 -18.48 3.61 -3.35
C GLY A 174 -18.65 4.85 -4.23
N LEU A 175 -18.42 6.05 -3.71
CA LEU A 175 -18.41 7.29 -4.49
C LEU A 175 -17.33 7.32 -5.58
N TYR A 176 -16.27 6.53 -5.42
CA TYR A 176 -15.13 6.45 -6.35
C TYR A 176 -15.15 5.18 -7.20
N THR A 177 -16.21 4.37 -7.09
CA THR A 177 -16.48 3.16 -7.88
C THR A 177 -15.24 2.25 -8.05
N PRO A 178 -14.65 1.74 -6.95
CA PRO A 178 -13.46 0.90 -7.05
C PRO A 178 -13.72 -0.40 -7.79
N GLU A 179 -12.78 -0.83 -8.62
CA GLU A 179 -12.68 -2.24 -9.02
C GLU A 179 -11.98 -2.99 -7.92
N ILE A 180 -12.60 -4.04 -7.37
CA ILE A 180 -12.06 -4.83 -6.26
C ILE A 180 -11.87 -6.28 -6.71
N GLU A 181 -10.64 -6.78 -6.59
CA GLU A 181 -10.31 -8.20 -6.79
C GLU A 181 -9.74 -8.79 -5.50
N VAL A 182 -10.15 -10.02 -5.17
CA VAL A 182 -9.60 -10.72 -4.00
C VAL A 182 -8.63 -11.81 -4.44
N ARG A 183 -7.45 -11.81 -3.84
CA ARG A 183 -6.42 -12.85 -4.02
C ARG A 183 -6.11 -13.52 -2.67
N THR A 184 -5.94 -14.84 -2.69
CA THR A 184 -5.65 -15.65 -1.50
C THR A 184 -4.32 -16.40 -1.58
N ASN A 185 -3.59 -16.21 -2.68
CA ASN A 185 -2.41 -16.98 -3.06
C ASN A 185 -1.14 -16.13 -3.26
N LEU A 186 -1.16 -14.88 -2.80
CA LEU A 186 -0.01 -13.96 -2.95
C LEU A 186 1.06 -14.16 -1.87
N LEU A 187 0.72 -14.79 -0.75
CA LEU A 187 1.65 -15.10 0.33
C LEU A 187 1.81 -16.62 0.50
N ARG A 188 2.89 -17.03 1.16
CA ARG A 188 3.15 -18.43 1.52
C ARG A 188 2.26 -18.92 2.67
N ILE A 189 1.58 -18.01 3.35
CA ILE A 189 0.61 -18.26 4.39
C ILE A 189 -0.80 -18.05 3.84
N PRO A 190 -1.84 -18.69 4.39
CA PRO A 190 -3.22 -18.47 3.97
C PRO A 190 -3.66 -17.07 4.39
N PHE A 191 -3.63 -16.13 3.45
CA PHE A 191 -3.86 -14.71 3.70
C PHE A 191 -4.64 -14.11 2.54
N ALA A 192 -5.86 -13.63 2.81
CA ALA A 192 -6.68 -12.98 1.80
C ALA A 192 -6.33 -11.49 1.69
N GLN A 193 -6.21 -11.01 0.46
CA GLN A 193 -5.91 -9.61 0.14
C GLN A 193 -6.91 -9.07 -0.88
N ALA A 194 -7.42 -7.87 -0.64
CA ALA A 194 -8.19 -7.09 -1.59
C ALA A 194 -7.24 -6.16 -2.35
N LEU A 195 -7.30 -6.25 -3.68
CA LEU A 195 -6.66 -5.31 -4.60
C LEU A 195 -7.75 -4.37 -5.10
N MET A 196 -7.52 -3.08 -4.99
CA MET A 196 -8.48 -2.05 -5.35
C MET A 196 -7.87 -1.12 -6.39
N SER A 197 -8.63 -0.79 -7.43
CA SER A 197 -8.23 0.15 -8.47
C SER A 197 -9.25 1.27 -8.59
N PHE A 198 -8.77 2.50 -8.67
CA PHE A 198 -9.56 3.72 -8.77
C PHE A 198 -9.04 4.54 -9.95
N ALA A 199 -9.91 4.94 -10.86
CA ALA A 199 -9.57 5.85 -11.93
C ALA A 199 -9.87 7.30 -11.50
N LYS A 200 -8.95 8.24 -11.81
CA LYS A 200 -9.26 9.66 -11.74
C LYS A 200 -9.97 10.08 -13.02
N PRO A 201 -11.17 10.66 -12.94
CA PRO A 201 -11.87 11.20 -14.10
C PRO A 201 -11.07 12.24 -14.87
#